data_aed6d508e254c1b1729008e90c08f5e8
#
_entry.id   aed6d508e254c1b1729008e90c08f5e8
#
_cell.length_a   1.000
_cell.length_b   1.000
_cell.length_c   1.000
_cell.angle_alpha   90.00
_cell.angle_beta   90.00
_cell.angle_gamma   90.00
#
_symmetry.space_group_name_H-M   'P 1'
#
loop_
_entity.id
_entity.type
_entity.pdbx_description
1 polymer ?
#
loop_
_entity_poly.entity_id
_entity_poly.type
_entity_poly.pdbx_seq_one_letter_code
_entity_poly.pdbx_strand_id
1 'polypeptide(L)'
;MSPAMSLEHRLRRRFLALLASALLLPNWAQAQDADATPAQEPTADAEALEIVMRADEIRFPRDSFQTEIAVRNLSAGEQNDERKFRVLSRGNENTIVLSTEPASERGQALLMRGRDLWIFMPSVSQPVRLSLAQRLTGQVANGDLARANLAGDYIPTIIGREELDGQAAVVLSLSAVDRGVTYSKVKYWVAEKDSRPLKAEFYALSGRLLKTARYEEFKDMAGRLRPTRLVLEDALRAGEVSVLTYETMRLRDLPERMFTREYLRRLEQ
;
A
#
# COMPACT_ATOMS: atom_id res chain seq x y z
N MET A 1 63.38 -43.34 -2.18
CA MET A 1 64.20 -43.83 -3.30
C MET A 1 63.95 -42.94 -4.50
N SER A 2 64.89 -42.03 -4.75
CA SER A 2 65.17 -41.33 -6.01
C SER A 2 65.71 -42.32 -7.04
N PRO A 3 65.87 -42.01 -8.31
CA PRO A 3 66.29 -40.73 -8.90
C PRO A 3 65.57 -40.39 -10.21
N ALA A 4 65.49 -39.19 -10.68
CA ALA A 4 66.47 -38.25 -11.20
C ALA A 4 66.79 -38.34 -12.71
N MET A 5 66.83 -37.16 -13.30
CA MET A 5 67.66 -36.71 -14.42
C MET A 5 67.28 -37.17 -15.84
N SER A 6 67.49 -36.44 -16.89
CA SER A 6 68.14 -35.15 -17.15
C SER A 6 67.93 -34.78 -18.64
N LEU A 7 67.97 -33.56 -18.89
CA LEU A 7 68.83 -32.81 -19.83
C LEU A 7 68.67 -33.02 -21.37
N GLU A 8 68.35 -31.95 -21.94
CA GLU A 8 69.15 -31.12 -22.81
C GLU A 8 69.32 -31.49 -24.32
N HIS A 9 69.21 -30.48 -25.02
CA HIS A 9 69.98 -30.01 -26.17
C HIS A 9 69.47 -30.17 -27.61
N ARG A 10 69.36 -29.07 -28.18
CA ARG A 10 70.03 -28.41 -29.33
C ARG A 10 69.08 -28.09 -30.51
N LEU A 11 68.89 -26.81 -30.67
CA LEU A 11 69.44 -25.93 -31.71
C LEU A 11 69.49 -26.49 -33.16
N ARG A 12 68.78 -25.85 -34.05
CA ARG A 12 69.28 -25.10 -35.23
C ARG A 12 68.19 -24.98 -36.32
N ARG A 13 67.81 -23.73 -36.57
CA ARG A 13 68.10 -22.93 -37.77
C ARG A 13 67.36 -23.28 -39.08
N ARG A 14 66.70 -22.21 -39.56
CA ARG A 14 66.52 -21.79 -40.98
C ARG A 14 65.28 -22.40 -41.65
N PHE A 15 64.40 -21.65 -42.27
CA PHE A 15 64.45 -20.67 -43.33
C PHE A 15 63.10 -20.04 -43.56
N LEU A 16 63.09 -18.80 -44.08
CA LEU A 16 61.95 -18.02 -44.56
C LEU A 16 61.11 -18.80 -45.58
N ALA A 17 59.76 -18.65 -45.48
CA ALA A 17 58.86 -18.55 -46.63
C ALA A 17 57.67 -17.69 -46.24
N LEU A 18 57.57 -16.54 -46.86
CA LEU A 18 56.38 -15.68 -46.87
C LEU A 18 55.24 -16.40 -47.59
N LEU A 19 54.12 -16.62 -46.92
CA LEU A 19 52.84 -16.88 -47.54
C LEU A 19 51.79 -16.06 -46.82
N ALA A 20 51.33 -15.04 -47.50
CA ALA A 20 50.23 -14.20 -47.11
C ALA A 20 48.95 -15.05 -47.15
N SER A 21 48.49 -15.47 -45.99
CA SER A 21 47.16 -16.03 -45.83
C SER A 21 46.27 -14.96 -45.23
N ALA A 22 45.39 -14.40 -46.08
CA ALA A 22 44.31 -13.54 -45.67
C ALA A 22 43.39 -14.28 -44.69
N LEU A 23 43.51 -13.98 -43.43
CA LEU A 23 42.56 -14.39 -42.38
C LEU A 23 41.26 -13.57 -42.57
N LEU A 24 40.28 -14.22 -43.18
CA LEU A 24 38.88 -13.80 -43.10
C LEU A 24 38.45 -13.92 -41.62
N LEU A 25 38.50 -12.80 -40.93
CA LEU A 25 37.86 -12.69 -39.62
C LEU A 25 36.33 -12.73 -39.85
N PRO A 26 35.61 -13.61 -39.16
CA PRO A 26 34.16 -13.53 -39.18
C PRO A 26 33.75 -12.22 -38.54
N ASN A 27 33.04 -11.43 -39.34
CA ASN A 27 32.34 -10.22 -38.90
C ASN A 27 31.29 -10.64 -37.87
N TRP A 28 31.60 -10.57 -36.59
CA TRP A 28 30.63 -10.66 -35.54
C TRP A 28 29.76 -9.43 -35.66
N ALA A 29 28.62 -9.59 -36.32
CA ALA A 29 27.57 -8.62 -36.31
C ALA A 29 27.33 -8.22 -34.86
N GLN A 30 27.68 -6.99 -34.52
CA GLN A 30 27.17 -6.34 -33.31
C GLN A 30 25.64 -6.39 -33.43
N ALA A 31 25.03 -7.30 -32.67
CA ALA A 31 23.65 -7.17 -32.35
C ALA A 31 23.55 -5.84 -31.59
N GLN A 32 23.11 -4.81 -32.31
CA GLN A 32 22.64 -3.59 -31.71
C GLN A 32 21.53 -4.01 -30.74
N ASP A 33 21.82 -3.85 -29.45
CA ASP A 33 20.79 -3.93 -28.42
C ASP A 33 19.65 -3.01 -28.86
N ALA A 34 18.55 -3.65 -29.26
CA ALA A 34 17.34 -2.96 -29.60
C ALA A 34 16.95 -2.10 -28.40
N ASP A 35 16.94 -0.82 -28.68
CA ASP A 35 16.37 0.30 -27.94
C ASP A 35 15.38 -0.16 -26.85
N ALA A 36 15.91 -0.46 -25.67
CA ALA A 36 15.11 -0.53 -24.48
C ALA A 36 14.75 0.92 -24.14
N THR A 37 13.66 1.41 -24.71
CA THR A 37 13.06 2.68 -24.29
C THR A 37 12.95 2.60 -22.77
N PRO A 38 13.61 3.49 -22.01
CA PRO A 38 13.48 3.49 -20.56
C PRO A 38 12.00 3.59 -20.24
N ALA A 39 11.49 2.66 -19.45
CA ALA A 39 10.11 2.69 -18.98
C ALA A 39 9.91 4.06 -18.36
N GLN A 40 9.12 4.91 -19.01
CA GLN A 40 8.77 6.22 -18.48
C GLN A 40 8.11 6.00 -17.14
N GLU A 41 8.66 6.65 -16.11
CA GLU A 41 8.00 6.68 -14.81
C GLU A 41 6.57 7.20 -15.02
N PRO A 42 5.55 6.53 -14.45
CA PRO A 42 4.16 6.92 -14.64
C PRO A 42 3.97 8.35 -14.11
N THR A 43 3.67 9.27 -15.01
CA THR A 43 3.26 10.64 -14.61
C THR A 43 1.80 10.61 -14.23
N ALA A 44 1.45 11.29 -13.13
CA ALA A 44 0.05 11.41 -12.71
C ALA A 44 -0.75 12.16 -13.79
N ASP A 45 -1.87 11.56 -14.19
CA ASP A 45 -2.89 12.24 -14.95
C ASP A 45 -3.57 13.27 -14.04
N ALA A 46 -3.61 14.55 -14.42
CA ALA A 46 -4.17 15.63 -13.62
C ALA A 46 -5.67 15.41 -13.31
N GLU A 47 -6.46 14.91 -14.28
CA GLU A 47 -7.86 14.54 -14.07
C GLU A 47 -7.97 13.39 -13.08
N ALA A 48 -7.15 12.35 -13.24
CA ALA A 48 -7.13 11.22 -12.33
C ALA A 48 -6.80 11.63 -10.89
N LEU A 49 -5.81 12.51 -10.71
CA LEU A 49 -5.44 13.01 -9.39
C LEU A 49 -6.58 13.79 -8.75
N GLU A 50 -7.26 14.65 -9.50
CA GLU A 50 -8.39 15.41 -8.98
C GLU A 50 -9.55 14.49 -8.55
N ILE A 51 -9.86 13.45 -9.33
CA ILE A 51 -10.88 12.45 -8.97
C ILE A 51 -10.50 11.75 -7.65
N VAL A 52 -9.25 11.30 -7.50
CA VAL A 52 -8.79 10.64 -6.26
C VAL A 52 -8.83 11.58 -5.07
N MET A 53 -8.44 12.84 -5.23
CA MET A 53 -8.52 13.86 -4.16
C MET A 53 -9.95 14.06 -3.68
N ARG A 54 -10.94 14.14 -4.60
CA ARG A 54 -12.36 14.26 -4.25
C ARG A 54 -12.88 13.00 -3.55
N ALA A 55 -12.48 11.82 -4.03
CA ALA A 55 -12.86 10.55 -3.40
C ALA A 55 -12.26 10.41 -1.99
N ASP A 56 -11.02 10.85 -1.77
CA ASP A 56 -10.40 10.86 -0.44
C ASP A 56 -11.16 11.79 0.53
N GLU A 57 -11.59 12.98 0.09
CA GLU A 57 -12.41 13.89 0.91
C GLU A 57 -13.79 13.31 1.27
N ILE A 58 -14.35 12.48 0.39
CA ILE A 58 -15.60 11.75 0.68
C ILE A 58 -15.35 10.67 1.71
N ARG A 59 -14.21 9.96 1.64
CA ARG A 59 -13.86 8.93 2.63
C ARG A 59 -13.62 9.54 4.00
N PHE A 60 -12.81 10.60 4.08
CA PHE A 60 -12.41 11.20 5.35
C PHE A 60 -12.29 12.73 5.22
N PRO A 61 -12.55 13.50 6.31
CA PRO A 61 -12.27 14.94 6.33
C PRO A 61 -10.79 15.24 6.10
N ARG A 62 -10.49 16.36 5.43
CA ARG A 62 -9.12 16.94 5.42
C ARG A 62 -8.76 17.59 6.76
N ASP A 63 -9.77 18.12 7.44
CA ASP A 63 -9.63 18.66 8.78
C ASP A 63 -9.36 17.57 9.80
N SER A 64 -8.92 17.99 10.99
CA SER A 64 -8.73 17.05 12.09
C SER A 64 -10.07 16.49 12.55
N PHE A 65 -10.13 15.18 12.75
CA PHE A 65 -11.36 14.48 13.11
C PHE A 65 -11.11 13.31 14.07
N GLN A 66 -12.18 12.89 14.69
CA GLN A 66 -12.27 11.63 15.46
C GLN A 66 -13.36 10.76 14.86
N THR A 67 -13.13 9.45 14.77
CA THR A 67 -14.12 8.45 14.37
C THR A 67 -14.01 7.21 15.25
N GLU A 68 -15.14 6.53 15.47
CA GLU A 68 -15.21 5.21 16.08
C GLU A 68 -15.48 4.19 14.96
N ILE A 69 -14.72 3.10 14.97
CA ILE A 69 -14.79 2.07 13.93
C ILE A 69 -14.94 0.71 14.61
N ALA A 70 -15.99 -0.02 14.27
CA ALA A 70 -16.12 -1.43 14.58
C ALA A 70 -15.62 -2.26 13.40
N VAL A 71 -14.80 -3.28 13.65
CA VAL A 71 -14.32 -4.25 12.66
C VAL A 71 -14.80 -5.62 13.06
N ARG A 72 -15.66 -6.22 12.21
CA ARG A 72 -16.11 -7.60 12.35
C ARG A 72 -15.42 -8.47 11.33
N ASN A 73 -14.81 -9.54 11.80
CA ASN A 73 -14.21 -10.55 10.95
C ASN A 73 -15.13 -11.77 10.84
N LEU A 74 -15.37 -12.20 9.60
CA LEU A 74 -16.20 -13.35 9.29
C LEU A 74 -15.36 -14.39 8.55
N SER A 75 -15.63 -15.67 8.84
CA SER A 75 -15.09 -16.80 8.11
C SER A 75 -16.25 -17.73 7.76
N ALA A 76 -16.40 -18.09 6.49
CA ALA A 76 -17.53 -18.89 5.99
C ALA A 76 -18.93 -18.33 6.38
N GLY A 77 -19.03 -17.00 6.57
CA GLY A 77 -20.27 -16.31 6.94
C GLY A 77 -20.52 -16.22 8.45
N GLU A 78 -19.73 -16.90 9.28
CA GLU A 78 -19.84 -16.81 10.75
C GLU A 78 -18.89 -15.75 11.30
N GLN A 79 -19.36 -14.96 12.26
CA GLN A 79 -18.54 -13.95 12.93
C GLN A 79 -17.54 -14.64 13.87
N ASN A 80 -16.23 -14.38 13.63
CA ASN A 80 -15.15 -14.93 14.46
C ASN A 80 -14.75 -14.01 15.59
N ASP A 81 -14.61 -12.71 15.31
CA ASP A 81 -14.27 -11.70 16.32
C ASP A 81 -14.81 -10.31 15.93
N GLU A 82 -14.87 -9.43 16.92
CA GLU A 82 -15.16 -8.01 16.73
C GLU A 82 -14.15 -7.19 17.51
N ARG A 83 -13.66 -6.12 16.88
CA ARG A 83 -12.73 -5.16 17.48
C ARG A 83 -13.23 -3.76 17.27
N LYS A 84 -13.03 -2.89 18.25
CA LYS A 84 -13.37 -1.48 18.11
C LYS A 84 -12.15 -0.61 18.29
N PHE A 85 -12.12 0.42 17.47
CA PHE A 85 -11.02 1.38 17.41
C PHE A 85 -11.55 2.79 17.47
N ARG A 86 -10.83 3.65 18.20
CA ARG A 86 -10.98 5.08 18.12
C ARG A 86 -9.84 5.64 17.28
N VAL A 87 -10.16 6.33 16.19
CA VAL A 87 -9.19 6.94 15.31
C VAL A 87 -9.23 8.46 15.50
N LEU A 88 -8.07 9.04 15.76
CA LEU A 88 -7.82 10.48 15.79
C LEU A 88 -6.90 10.81 14.63
N SER A 89 -7.35 11.61 13.67
CA SER A 89 -6.53 11.94 12.49
C SER A 89 -6.44 13.44 12.27
N ARG A 90 -5.26 13.91 11.92
CA ARG A 90 -4.98 15.31 11.54
C ARG A 90 -4.37 15.33 10.15
N GLY A 91 -5.09 15.87 9.18
CA GLY A 91 -4.65 16.01 7.80
C GLY A 91 -4.37 14.68 7.09
N ASN A 92 -4.88 13.56 7.63
CA ASN A 92 -4.62 12.20 7.12
C ASN A 92 -3.12 11.82 7.07
N GLU A 93 -2.26 12.61 7.72
CA GLU A 93 -0.80 12.42 7.81
C GLU A 93 -0.36 12.03 9.23
N ASN A 94 -1.08 12.50 10.24
CA ASN A 94 -0.82 12.16 11.63
C ASN A 94 -2.06 11.47 12.18
N THR A 95 -1.92 10.23 12.61
CA THR A 95 -3.05 9.43 13.08
C THR A 95 -2.68 8.64 14.33
N ILE A 96 -3.61 8.59 15.28
CA ILE A 96 -3.59 7.68 16.42
C ILE A 96 -4.78 6.74 16.27
N VAL A 97 -4.54 5.43 16.32
CA VAL A 97 -5.57 4.39 16.36
C VAL A 97 -5.50 3.73 17.72
N LEU A 98 -6.52 3.91 18.55
CA LEU A 98 -6.62 3.34 19.89
C LEU A 98 -7.51 2.11 19.85
N SER A 99 -7.03 0.96 20.34
CA SER A 99 -7.86 -0.22 20.55
C SER A 99 -8.75 0.01 21.78
N THR A 100 -10.07 -0.06 21.59
CA THR A 100 -11.06 0.14 22.66
C THR A 100 -11.74 -1.16 23.06
N GLU A 101 -11.87 -2.11 22.15
CA GLU A 101 -12.37 -3.47 22.37
C GLU A 101 -11.59 -4.46 21.50
N PRO A 102 -11.37 -5.70 21.98
CA PRO A 102 -11.73 -6.28 23.26
C PRO A 102 -10.90 -5.70 24.43
N ALA A 103 -11.33 -6.00 25.66
CA ALA A 103 -10.65 -5.52 26.87
C ALA A 103 -9.17 -5.95 26.95
N SER A 104 -8.81 -7.10 26.39
CA SER A 104 -7.43 -7.61 26.31
C SER A 104 -6.49 -6.77 25.44
N GLU A 105 -7.03 -5.98 24.51
CA GLU A 105 -6.28 -5.10 23.61
C GLU A 105 -6.41 -3.61 23.97
N ARG A 106 -7.22 -3.31 25.00
CA ARG A 106 -7.44 -1.93 25.44
C ARG A 106 -6.13 -1.29 25.89
N GLY A 107 -5.90 -0.04 25.44
CA GLY A 107 -4.68 0.70 25.71
C GLY A 107 -3.59 0.48 24.64
N GLN A 108 -3.72 -0.49 23.74
CA GLN A 108 -2.86 -0.55 22.57
C GLN A 108 -3.16 0.63 21.65
N ALA A 109 -2.10 1.27 21.14
CA ALA A 109 -2.22 2.42 20.26
C ALA A 109 -1.26 2.30 19.08
N LEU A 110 -1.76 2.59 17.88
CA LEU A 110 -0.91 2.86 16.72
C LEU A 110 -0.69 4.36 16.62
N LEU A 111 0.53 4.79 16.41
CA LEU A 111 0.89 6.17 16.07
C LEU A 111 1.47 6.19 14.67
N MET A 112 0.82 6.91 13.76
CA MET A 112 1.34 7.20 12.44
C MET A 112 1.75 8.66 12.32
N ARG A 113 2.92 8.90 11.73
CA ARG A 113 3.38 10.23 11.29
C ARG A 113 3.96 10.11 9.88
N GLY A 114 3.32 10.75 8.92
CA GLY A 114 3.61 10.51 7.51
C GLY A 114 3.36 9.02 7.17
N ARG A 115 4.41 8.28 6.84
CA ARG A 115 4.35 6.82 6.58
C ARG A 115 5.02 5.99 7.66
N ASP A 116 5.57 6.61 8.68
CA ASP A 116 6.14 5.90 9.83
C ASP A 116 5.04 5.51 10.81
N LEU A 117 5.00 4.23 11.15
CA LEU A 117 4.01 3.64 12.04
C LEU A 117 4.67 2.95 13.22
N TRP A 118 4.16 3.19 14.41
CA TRP A 118 4.59 2.51 15.65
C TRP A 118 3.38 1.98 16.41
N ILE A 119 3.55 0.83 17.06
CA ILE A 119 2.60 0.32 18.05
C ILE A 119 3.16 0.53 19.46
N PHE A 120 2.27 0.99 20.33
CA PHE A 120 2.44 1.10 21.76
C PHE A 120 1.55 0.05 22.42
N MET A 121 2.10 -0.70 23.37
CA MET A 121 1.39 -1.73 24.11
C MET A 121 1.67 -1.51 25.59
N PRO A 122 0.65 -1.56 26.49
CA PRO A 122 0.83 -1.33 27.92
C PRO A 122 1.88 -2.24 28.58
N SER A 123 2.07 -3.44 28.04
CA SER A 123 3.04 -4.42 28.55
C SER A 123 4.46 -4.25 28.02
N VAL A 124 4.70 -3.30 27.07
CA VAL A 124 6.00 -3.13 26.39
C VAL A 124 6.49 -1.71 26.57
N SER A 125 7.64 -1.56 27.20
CA SER A 125 8.21 -0.23 27.53
C SER A 125 8.64 0.60 26.30
N GLN A 126 8.91 -0.05 25.17
CA GLN A 126 9.36 0.63 23.94
C GLN A 126 8.39 0.38 22.80
N PRO A 127 8.01 1.44 22.04
CA PRO A 127 7.17 1.28 20.86
C PRO A 127 7.90 0.47 19.78
N VAL A 128 7.16 -0.39 19.09
CA VAL A 128 7.66 -1.22 17.99
C VAL A 128 7.26 -0.58 16.66
N ARG A 129 8.20 -0.46 15.72
CA ARG A 129 7.91 0.02 14.37
C ARG A 129 7.21 -1.06 13.58
N LEU A 130 6.12 -0.68 12.90
CA LEU A 130 5.32 -1.56 12.04
C LEU A 130 5.31 -1.05 10.60
N SER A 131 4.93 -1.93 9.67
CA SER A 131 4.61 -1.56 8.30
C SER A 131 3.12 -1.22 8.16
N LEU A 132 2.78 -0.25 7.32
CA LEU A 132 1.39 0.04 6.94
C LEU A 132 0.72 -1.17 6.27
N ALA A 133 1.47 -1.95 5.48
CA ALA A 133 0.97 -3.15 4.80
C ALA A 133 0.76 -4.35 5.72
N GLN A 134 1.30 -4.32 6.95
CA GLN A 134 1.13 -5.41 7.90
C GLN A 134 -0.34 -5.52 8.34
N ARG A 135 -0.81 -6.77 8.46
CA ARG A 135 -2.17 -7.07 8.91
C ARG A 135 -2.38 -6.58 10.35
N LEU A 136 -3.45 -5.85 10.57
CA LEU A 136 -3.95 -5.45 11.88
C LEU A 136 -4.91 -6.52 12.42
N THR A 137 -5.97 -6.82 11.67
CA THR A 137 -6.96 -7.86 12.01
C THR A 137 -7.71 -8.30 10.75
N GLY A 138 -8.07 -9.59 10.64
CA GLY A 138 -8.81 -10.12 9.50
C GLY A 138 -8.18 -9.71 8.16
N GLN A 139 -8.94 -9.01 7.32
CA GLN A 139 -8.48 -8.46 6.04
C GLN A 139 -7.99 -7.00 6.15
N VAL A 140 -8.02 -6.42 7.33
CA VAL A 140 -7.63 -5.03 7.58
C VAL A 140 -6.12 -4.94 7.80
N ALA A 141 -5.43 -4.13 7.00
CA ALA A 141 -4.05 -3.75 7.23
C ALA A 141 -3.97 -2.51 8.15
N ASN A 142 -2.82 -2.26 8.76
CA ASN A 142 -2.61 -1.08 9.59
C ASN A 142 -2.93 0.22 8.84
N GLY A 143 -2.51 0.31 7.56
CA GLY A 143 -2.76 1.47 6.73
C GLY A 143 -4.22 1.71 6.38
N ASP A 144 -5.07 0.68 6.40
CA ASP A 144 -6.50 0.85 6.12
C ASP A 144 -7.21 1.72 7.18
N LEU A 145 -6.74 1.68 8.43
CA LEU A 145 -7.25 2.53 9.50
C LEU A 145 -6.40 3.78 9.73
N ALA A 146 -5.08 3.66 9.61
CA ALA A 146 -4.18 4.74 9.99
C ALA A 146 -3.99 5.78 8.89
N ARG A 147 -4.13 5.39 7.60
CA ARG A 147 -3.79 6.28 6.49
C ARG A 147 -4.86 6.30 5.40
N ALA A 148 -5.45 7.45 5.20
CA ALA A 148 -6.53 7.68 4.23
C ALA A 148 -6.15 8.70 3.14
N ASN A 149 -4.94 8.62 2.61
CA ASN A 149 -4.38 9.59 1.66
C ASN A 149 -3.95 8.90 0.36
N LEU A 150 -4.93 8.44 -0.45
CA LEU A 150 -4.63 7.81 -1.73
C LEU A 150 -3.98 8.78 -2.72
N ALA A 151 -4.42 10.02 -2.75
CA ALA A 151 -3.88 11.05 -3.64
C ALA A 151 -2.39 11.36 -3.35
N GLY A 152 -1.96 11.27 -2.09
CA GLY A 152 -0.57 11.51 -1.69
C GLY A 152 0.33 10.26 -1.73
N ASP A 153 -0.28 9.07 -1.78
CA ASP A 153 0.45 7.79 -1.71
C ASP A 153 0.59 7.10 -3.07
N TYR A 154 -0.19 7.54 -4.06
CA TYR A 154 -0.23 6.89 -5.37
C TYR A 154 -0.16 7.88 -6.51
N ILE A 155 0.37 7.42 -7.63
CA ILE A 155 0.31 8.07 -8.93
C ILE A 155 -0.90 7.50 -9.66
N PRO A 156 -2.01 8.27 -9.80
CA PRO A 156 -3.21 7.80 -10.46
C PRO A 156 -3.16 7.99 -11.97
N THR A 157 -3.77 7.05 -12.71
CA THR A 157 -4.05 7.14 -14.13
C THR A 157 -5.45 6.61 -14.42
N ILE A 158 -6.21 7.23 -15.33
CA ILE A 158 -7.49 6.69 -15.78
C ILE A 158 -7.21 5.54 -16.74
N ILE A 159 -7.81 4.37 -16.46
CA ILE A 159 -7.65 3.17 -17.30
C ILE A 159 -8.95 2.75 -18.00
N GLY A 160 -10.06 3.42 -17.71
CA GLY A 160 -11.35 3.17 -18.36
C GLY A 160 -12.51 3.83 -17.67
N ARG A 161 -13.68 3.61 -18.24
CA ARG A 161 -14.98 3.94 -17.68
C ARG A 161 -15.87 2.73 -17.87
N GLU A 162 -16.64 2.36 -16.87
CA GLU A 162 -17.56 1.22 -16.92
C GLU A 162 -18.76 1.45 -16.01
N GLU A 163 -19.80 0.65 -16.20
CA GLU A 163 -20.92 0.63 -15.28
C GLU A 163 -20.67 -0.38 -14.16
N LEU A 164 -20.81 0.04 -12.91
CA LEU A 164 -20.71 -0.81 -11.73
C LEU A 164 -22.00 -0.69 -10.91
N ASP A 165 -22.71 -1.80 -10.79
CA ASP A 165 -23.97 -1.88 -10.04
C ASP A 165 -24.99 -0.77 -10.46
N GLY A 166 -25.11 -0.51 -11.79
CA GLY A 166 -26.00 0.49 -12.36
C GLY A 166 -25.52 1.94 -12.24
N GLN A 167 -24.25 2.17 -11.89
CA GLN A 167 -23.63 3.49 -11.77
C GLN A 167 -22.44 3.64 -12.70
N ALA A 168 -22.41 4.72 -13.49
CA ALA A 168 -21.23 5.07 -14.29
C ALA A 168 -20.04 5.38 -13.37
N ALA A 169 -18.93 4.72 -13.63
CA ALA A 169 -17.72 4.82 -12.83
C ALA A 169 -16.48 5.06 -13.69
N VAL A 170 -15.61 5.95 -13.24
CA VAL A 170 -14.24 6.07 -13.70
C VAL A 170 -13.41 4.98 -13.02
N VAL A 171 -12.65 4.25 -13.81
CA VAL A 171 -11.72 3.23 -13.32
C VAL A 171 -10.31 3.77 -13.36
N LEU A 172 -9.66 3.78 -12.20
CA LEU A 172 -8.31 4.30 -12.04
C LEU A 172 -7.34 3.18 -11.67
N SER A 173 -6.12 3.31 -12.17
CA SER A 173 -4.95 2.56 -11.70
C SER A 173 -4.11 3.49 -10.83
N LEU A 174 -3.91 3.12 -9.58
CA LEU A 174 -3.12 3.87 -8.61
C LEU A 174 -1.81 3.08 -8.37
N SER A 175 -0.67 3.63 -8.79
CA SER A 175 0.65 3.02 -8.59
C SER A 175 1.32 3.66 -7.36
N ALA A 176 1.81 2.85 -6.42
CA ALA A 176 2.44 3.36 -5.21
C ALA A 176 3.66 4.23 -5.52
N VAL A 177 3.79 5.37 -4.85
CA VAL A 177 4.94 6.29 -5.01
C VAL A 177 6.24 5.68 -4.46
N ASP A 178 6.16 4.80 -3.46
CA ASP A 178 7.28 4.05 -2.90
C ASP A 178 6.81 2.77 -2.17
N ARG A 179 7.79 1.99 -1.65
CA ARG A 179 7.52 0.72 -0.95
C ARG A 179 6.95 0.87 0.47
N GLY A 180 6.92 2.06 1.02
CA GLY A 180 6.36 2.35 2.34
C GLY A 180 4.85 2.49 2.34
N VAL A 181 4.21 2.51 1.17
CA VAL A 181 2.76 2.58 1.00
C VAL A 181 2.11 1.23 1.32
N THR A 182 0.84 1.24 1.71
CA THR A 182 0.13 0.04 2.18
C THR A 182 0.04 -1.06 1.10
N TYR A 183 -0.23 -0.70 -0.15
CA TYR A 183 -0.34 -1.62 -1.28
C TYR A 183 0.49 -1.12 -2.44
N SER A 184 1.05 -2.02 -3.24
CA SER A 184 1.87 -1.64 -4.39
C SER A 184 1.07 -1.04 -5.53
N LYS A 185 -0.19 -1.47 -5.68
CA LYS A 185 -1.12 -0.98 -6.70
C LYS A 185 -2.55 -1.10 -6.19
N VAL A 186 -3.39 -0.14 -6.58
CA VAL A 186 -4.84 -0.18 -6.36
C VAL A 186 -5.55 0.04 -7.68
N LYS A 187 -6.54 -0.78 -8.01
CA LYS A 187 -7.54 -0.49 -9.04
C LYS A 187 -8.77 0.08 -8.34
N TYR A 188 -9.24 1.26 -8.75
CA TYR A 188 -10.18 2.04 -7.98
C TYR A 188 -11.34 2.52 -8.85
N TRP A 189 -12.55 2.24 -8.42
CA TRP A 189 -13.78 2.66 -9.08
C TRP A 189 -14.40 3.80 -8.32
N VAL A 190 -14.59 4.91 -9.02
CA VAL A 190 -15.14 6.15 -8.47
C VAL A 190 -16.33 6.57 -9.33
N ALA A 191 -17.46 6.83 -8.70
CA ALA A 191 -18.66 7.28 -9.40
C ALA A 191 -18.40 8.58 -10.16
N GLU A 192 -18.76 8.64 -11.46
CA GLU A 192 -18.55 9.82 -12.30
C GLU A 192 -19.34 11.03 -11.80
N LYS A 193 -20.57 10.81 -11.34
CA LYS A 193 -21.51 11.85 -10.95
C LYS A 193 -21.05 12.70 -9.77
N ASP A 194 -20.47 12.07 -8.74
CA ASP A 194 -20.27 12.69 -7.44
C ASP A 194 -18.95 12.29 -6.74
N SER A 195 -18.07 11.59 -7.45
CA SER A 195 -16.76 11.13 -6.98
C SER A 195 -16.81 10.20 -5.74
N ARG A 196 -17.97 9.56 -5.48
CA ARG A 196 -18.06 8.57 -4.40
C ARG A 196 -17.20 7.33 -4.74
N PRO A 197 -16.40 6.84 -3.79
CA PRO A 197 -15.74 5.55 -3.96
C PRO A 197 -16.79 4.43 -4.00
N LEU A 198 -16.66 3.50 -4.95
CA LEU A 198 -17.56 2.36 -5.10
C LEU A 198 -16.88 1.05 -4.75
N LYS A 199 -15.71 0.82 -5.34
CA LYS A 199 -14.94 -0.43 -5.22
C LYS A 199 -13.44 -0.14 -5.27
N ALA A 200 -12.65 -0.98 -4.62
CA ALA A 200 -11.21 -1.02 -4.82
C ALA A 200 -10.71 -2.48 -4.87
N GLU A 201 -9.63 -2.68 -5.61
CA GLU A 201 -8.87 -3.93 -5.63
C GLU A 201 -7.42 -3.62 -5.25
N PHE A 202 -6.88 -4.36 -4.30
CA PHE A 202 -5.55 -4.12 -3.74
C PHE A 202 -4.57 -5.20 -4.14
N TYR A 203 -3.43 -4.80 -4.67
CA TYR A 203 -2.44 -5.70 -5.26
C TYR A 203 -1.09 -5.65 -4.54
N ALA A 204 -0.45 -6.82 -4.45
CA ALA A 204 0.93 -6.95 -4.04
C ALA A 204 1.90 -6.47 -5.15
N LEU A 205 3.17 -6.29 -4.81
CA LEU A 205 4.24 -5.96 -5.77
C LEU A 205 4.36 -7.00 -6.91
N SER A 206 4.04 -8.26 -6.64
CA SER A 206 4.00 -9.33 -7.65
C SER A 206 2.83 -9.22 -8.65
N GLY A 207 1.95 -8.24 -8.51
CA GLY A 207 0.71 -8.13 -9.28
C GLY A 207 -0.42 -9.03 -8.81
N ARG A 208 -0.22 -9.81 -7.73
CA ARG A 208 -1.26 -10.68 -7.18
C ARG A 208 -2.32 -9.86 -6.46
N LEU A 209 -3.60 -10.09 -6.78
CA LEU A 209 -4.72 -9.54 -6.03
C LEU A 209 -4.71 -10.08 -4.60
N LEU A 210 -4.77 -9.17 -3.62
CA LEU A 210 -4.77 -9.50 -2.19
C LEU A 210 -6.18 -9.55 -1.64
N LYS A 211 -6.96 -8.51 -1.93
CA LYS A 211 -8.33 -8.34 -1.47
C LYS A 211 -9.09 -7.34 -2.32
N THR A 212 -10.40 -7.37 -2.20
CA THR A 212 -11.31 -6.35 -2.73
C THR A 212 -11.94 -5.53 -1.60
N ALA A 213 -12.40 -4.33 -1.92
CA ALA A 213 -13.17 -3.47 -1.03
C ALA A 213 -14.44 -2.97 -1.73
N ARG A 214 -15.57 -2.94 -1.01
CA ARG A 214 -16.80 -2.26 -1.42
C ARG A 214 -17.15 -1.18 -0.41
N TYR A 215 -17.48 0.02 -0.91
CA TYR A 215 -17.88 1.17 -0.11
C TYR A 215 -19.40 1.29 -0.14
N GLU A 216 -20.02 1.16 1.01
CA GLU A 216 -21.46 0.99 1.12
C GLU A 216 -22.07 1.93 2.18
N GLU A 217 -23.40 1.97 2.23
CA GLU A 217 -24.18 2.67 3.25
C GLU A 217 -23.75 4.13 3.43
N PHE A 218 -23.85 4.93 2.40
CA PHE A 218 -23.51 6.35 2.46
C PHE A 218 -24.48 7.12 3.36
N LYS A 219 -23.97 7.77 4.41
CA LYS A 219 -24.72 8.57 5.38
C LYS A 219 -24.03 9.91 5.62
N ASP A 220 -24.77 10.90 6.11
CA ASP A 220 -24.16 12.16 6.51
C ASP A 220 -23.31 11.97 7.78
N MET A 221 -22.02 12.27 7.67
CA MET A 221 -21.07 12.20 8.78
C MET A 221 -20.08 13.38 8.68
N ALA A 222 -19.96 14.14 9.74
CA ALA A 222 -19.11 15.32 9.77
C ALA A 222 -19.41 16.31 8.60
N GLY A 223 -20.71 16.52 8.33
CA GLY A 223 -21.20 17.49 7.33
C GLY A 223 -21.03 17.08 5.87
N ARG A 224 -20.78 15.80 5.58
CA ARG A 224 -20.69 15.28 4.21
C ARG A 224 -21.19 13.86 4.11
N LEU A 225 -21.77 13.49 2.96
CA LEU A 225 -22.13 12.11 2.65
C LEU A 225 -20.87 11.25 2.54
N ARG A 226 -20.75 10.23 3.40
CA ARG A 226 -19.57 9.34 3.52
C ARG A 226 -20.00 7.88 3.55
N PRO A 227 -19.16 6.94 3.05
CA PRO A 227 -19.40 5.52 3.24
C PRO A 227 -19.28 5.20 4.74
N THR A 228 -20.29 4.56 5.30
CA THR A 228 -20.27 4.13 6.71
C THR A 228 -20.02 2.64 6.86
N ARG A 229 -19.96 1.91 5.74
CA ARG A 229 -19.65 0.49 5.70
C ARG A 229 -18.61 0.22 4.63
N LEU A 230 -17.54 -0.47 5.00
CA LEU A 230 -16.49 -0.94 4.09
C LEU A 230 -16.38 -2.45 4.25
N VAL A 231 -16.60 -3.20 3.17
CA VAL A 231 -16.49 -4.66 3.13
C VAL A 231 -15.19 -5.03 2.44
N LEU A 232 -14.31 -5.73 3.14
CA LEU A 232 -13.04 -6.24 2.63
C LEU A 232 -13.14 -7.76 2.49
N GLU A 233 -12.90 -8.28 1.28
CA GLU A 233 -12.94 -9.71 0.98
C GLU A 233 -11.57 -10.20 0.55
N ASP A 234 -11.10 -11.30 1.13
CA ASP A 234 -9.84 -11.95 0.74
C ASP A 234 -9.96 -12.51 -0.68
N ALA A 235 -9.02 -12.20 -1.55
CA ALA A 235 -9.05 -12.63 -2.94
C ALA A 235 -8.67 -14.12 -3.14
N LEU A 236 -8.06 -14.74 -2.12
CA LEU A 236 -7.53 -16.11 -2.21
C LEU A 236 -8.37 -17.10 -1.39
N ARG A 237 -9.03 -16.62 -0.34
CA ARG A 237 -9.79 -17.43 0.60
C ARG A 237 -11.24 -16.98 0.60
N ALA A 238 -12.07 -17.71 -0.13
CA ALA A 238 -13.50 -17.41 -0.20
C ALA A 238 -14.13 -17.46 1.20
N GLY A 239 -14.99 -16.49 1.51
CA GLY A 239 -15.68 -16.40 2.80
C GLY A 239 -14.89 -15.73 3.92
N GLU A 240 -13.62 -15.37 3.70
CA GLU A 240 -12.85 -14.54 4.63
C GLU A 240 -13.16 -13.06 4.36
N VAL A 241 -13.92 -12.44 5.23
CA VAL A 241 -14.44 -11.09 5.08
C VAL A 241 -14.19 -10.27 6.34
N SER A 242 -13.83 -9.00 6.18
CA SER A 242 -13.84 -8.02 7.26
C SER A 242 -14.79 -6.88 6.92
N VAL A 243 -15.70 -6.57 7.83
CA VAL A 243 -16.64 -5.45 7.70
C VAL A 243 -16.23 -4.35 8.67
N LEU A 244 -15.87 -3.19 8.13
CA LEU A 244 -15.61 -1.99 8.92
C LEU A 244 -16.90 -1.15 8.93
N THR A 245 -17.37 -0.82 10.12
CA THR A 245 -18.50 0.09 10.32
C THR A 245 -18.01 1.36 11.00
N TYR A 246 -18.17 2.50 10.34
CA TYR A 246 -17.87 3.81 10.91
C TYR A 246 -19.11 4.25 11.71
N GLU A 247 -19.04 4.13 13.04
CA GLU A 247 -20.18 4.38 13.93
C GLU A 247 -20.44 5.86 14.14
N THR A 248 -19.36 6.62 14.33
CA THR A 248 -19.40 8.08 14.52
C THR A 248 -18.25 8.74 13.83
N MET A 249 -18.44 9.97 13.36
CA MET A 249 -17.36 10.82 12.88
C MET A 249 -17.65 12.28 13.23
N ARG A 250 -16.68 12.99 13.78
CA ARG A 250 -16.81 14.40 14.14
C ARG A 250 -15.52 15.15 13.91
N LEU A 251 -15.64 16.38 13.44
CA LEU A 251 -14.51 17.30 13.41
C LEU A 251 -14.09 17.62 14.85
N ARG A 252 -12.79 17.67 15.08
CA ARG A 252 -12.22 17.91 16.41
C ARG A 252 -10.87 18.58 16.27
N ASP A 253 -10.62 19.63 17.03
CA ASP A 253 -9.28 20.19 17.12
C ASP A 253 -8.34 19.18 17.80
N LEU A 254 -7.29 18.80 17.08
CA LEU A 254 -6.28 17.83 17.49
C LEU A 254 -4.90 18.49 17.37
N PRO A 255 -4.38 19.09 18.44
CA PRO A 255 -3.08 19.75 18.39
C PRO A 255 -1.95 18.75 18.09
N GLU A 256 -0.96 19.18 17.34
CA GLU A 256 0.13 18.33 16.85
C GLU A 256 0.88 17.59 17.96
N ARG A 257 0.99 18.21 19.14
CA ARG A 257 1.63 17.60 20.32
C ARG A 257 0.99 16.28 20.78
N MET A 258 -0.26 15.99 20.37
CA MET A 258 -0.90 14.70 20.64
C MET A 258 -0.27 13.55 19.85
N PHE A 259 0.28 13.85 18.67
CA PHE A 259 0.85 12.83 17.76
C PHE A 259 2.34 12.59 18.05
N THR A 260 2.66 12.37 19.32
CA THR A 260 4.02 12.10 19.80
C THR A 260 4.06 10.85 20.67
N ARG A 261 5.24 10.20 20.72
CA ARG A 261 5.46 9.03 21.58
C ARG A 261 5.27 9.37 23.06
N GLU A 262 5.68 10.58 23.46
CA GLU A 262 5.55 11.08 24.83
C GLU A 262 4.09 11.25 25.22
N TYR A 263 3.25 11.72 24.30
CA TYR A 263 1.81 11.85 24.57
C TYR A 263 1.15 10.49 24.76
N LEU A 264 1.45 9.51 23.90
CA LEU A 264 0.86 8.16 24.03
C LEU A 264 1.24 7.48 25.34
N ARG A 265 2.48 7.62 25.81
CA ARG A 265 2.90 7.10 27.12
C ARG A 265 2.11 7.69 28.28
N ARG A 266 1.57 8.90 28.17
CA ARG A 266 0.72 9.54 29.19
C ARG A 266 -0.73 9.07 29.16
N LEU A 267 -1.20 8.54 28.03
CA LEU A 267 -2.55 7.99 27.91
C LEU A 267 -2.69 6.65 28.65
N GLU A 268 -1.57 6.00 28.96
CA GLU A 268 -1.51 4.71 29.66
C GLU A 268 -1.49 4.87 31.19
N GLN A 269 -1.30 6.08 31.72
CA GLN A 269 -1.33 6.40 33.15
C GLN A 269 -2.71 6.96 33.56
#